data_32c8c2331e31c1c37c1e88def85fa9ca
#
_entry.id   32c8c2331e31c1c37c1e88def85fa9ca
#
_cell.length_a   1.000
_cell.length_b   1.000
_cell.length_c   1.000
_cell.angle_alpha   90.00
_cell.angle_beta   90.00
_cell.angle_gamma   90.00
#
_symmetry.space_group_name_H-M   'P 1'
#
loop_
_entity.id
_entity.type
_entity.pdbx_description
1 polymer ?
#
loop_
_entity_poly.entity_id
_entity_poly.type
_entity_poly.pdbx_seq_one_letter_code
_entity_poly.pdbx_strand_id
1 'polypeptide(L)'
;MAKASPKRQAPKKGETLQDWIKTLVIVLAVVITFRGVVAQAYQIPTGSMERTLLIGDYLYINKMLYGSEIDIGFHGHRYFYHRFPAFRHPEPGDIIVFRYPVNPQQDFIKRCVAVAGQTVEVRDKVLYVDGKRQNEPYAVHDDARVFPREITVRDNFGPIKVPPHCLFMMGDNRDNSLDSRFWGPLPENMVKGKAMFTYFSWDPGEHMVRFNRMFRGIS
;
A
#
# COMPACT_ATOMS: atom_id res chain seq x y z
N MET A 1 -68.15 7.77 25.94
CA MET A 1 -66.91 7.27 25.33
C MET A 1 -66.58 8.05 24.04
N ALA A 2 -65.71 9.02 24.07
CA ALA A 2 -65.35 9.85 22.90
C ALA A 2 -64.24 9.17 22.09
N LYS A 3 -64.50 8.82 20.82
CA LYS A 3 -63.56 8.27 19.88
C LYS A 3 -62.55 9.36 19.44
N ALA A 4 -61.27 9.21 19.78
CA ALA A 4 -60.23 10.09 19.30
C ALA A 4 -60.06 9.93 17.78
N SER A 5 -60.15 11.04 17.05
CA SER A 5 -59.92 11.09 15.60
C SER A 5 -58.44 10.88 15.30
N PRO A 6 -58.05 10.09 14.28
CA PRO A 6 -56.66 9.91 13.90
C PRO A 6 -56.08 11.23 13.34
N LYS A 7 -54.94 11.67 13.89
CA LYS A 7 -54.16 12.79 13.36
C LYS A 7 -53.76 12.51 11.90
N ARG A 8 -54.27 13.26 10.95
CA ARG A 8 -53.81 13.27 9.55
C ARG A 8 -52.35 13.69 9.54
N GLN A 9 -51.47 12.78 9.14
CA GLN A 9 -50.09 13.12 8.81
C GLN A 9 -50.10 14.06 7.59
N ALA A 10 -49.40 15.20 7.71
CA ALA A 10 -49.21 16.13 6.60
C ALA A 10 -48.46 15.42 5.46
N PRO A 11 -48.80 15.68 4.18
CA PRO A 11 -48.08 15.08 3.06
C PRO A 11 -46.62 15.47 3.13
N LYS A 12 -45.71 14.49 3.00
CA LYS A 12 -44.25 14.73 2.86
C LYS A 12 -44.07 15.65 1.65
N LYS A 13 -43.45 16.81 1.88
CA LYS A 13 -43.03 17.73 0.82
C LYS A 13 -42.23 16.93 -0.22
N GLY A 14 -42.72 16.91 -1.47
CA GLY A 14 -41.99 16.23 -2.55
C GLY A 14 -40.59 16.81 -2.68
N GLU A 15 -39.59 15.93 -2.85
CA GLU A 15 -38.18 16.31 -3.04
C GLU A 15 -38.08 17.20 -4.28
N THR A 16 -37.46 18.37 -4.11
CA THR A 16 -37.24 19.30 -5.22
C THR A 16 -35.95 18.94 -5.96
N LEU A 17 -35.82 19.39 -7.22
CA LEU A 17 -34.58 19.25 -7.98
C LEU A 17 -33.38 19.80 -7.19
N GLN A 18 -33.56 20.86 -6.41
CA GLN A 18 -32.54 21.45 -5.55
C GLN A 18 -32.10 20.47 -4.44
N ASP A 19 -33.01 19.69 -3.87
CA ASP A 19 -32.70 18.71 -2.83
C ASP A 19 -31.90 17.55 -3.41
N TRP A 20 -32.19 17.10 -4.63
CA TRP A 20 -31.43 16.10 -5.37
C TRP A 20 -30.00 16.59 -5.69
N ILE A 21 -29.86 17.85 -6.16
CA ILE A 21 -28.53 18.43 -6.44
C ILE A 21 -27.72 18.55 -5.16
N LYS A 22 -28.29 19.02 -4.06
CA LYS A 22 -27.61 19.10 -2.76
C LYS A 22 -27.13 17.70 -2.30
N THR A 23 -27.98 16.70 -2.38
CA THR A 23 -27.65 15.32 -2.01
C THR A 23 -26.54 14.79 -2.87
N LEU A 24 -26.58 15.01 -4.18
CA LEU A 24 -25.52 14.60 -5.10
C LEU A 24 -24.19 15.26 -4.75
N VAL A 25 -24.17 16.57 -4.48
CA VAL A 25 -22.94 17.31 -4.10
C VAL A 25 -22.38 16.78 -2.78
N ILE A 26 -23.23 16.53 -1.78
CA ILE A 26 -22.77 15.96 -0.49
C ILE A 26 -22.19 14.57 -0.69
N VAL A 27 -22.86 13.70 -1.44
CA VAL A 27 -22.37 12.33 -1.71
C VAL A 27 -21.04 12.37 -2.44
N LEU A 28 -20.90 13.21 -3.48
CA LEU A 28 -19.65 13.39 -4.19
C LEU A 28 -18.53 13.90 -3.27
N ALA A 29 -18.81 14.89 -2.44
CA ALA A 29 -17.85 15.42 -1.48
C ALA A 29 -17.39 14.35 -0.49
N VAL A 30 -18.30 13.55 0.05
CA VAL A 30 -17.99 12.42 0.95
C VAL A 30 -17.13 11.38 0.24
N VAL A 31 -17.51 10.96 -0.98
CA VAL A 31 -16.77 9.96 -1.75
C VAL A 31 -15.36 10.46 -2.08
N ILE A 32 -15.21 11.71 -2.54
CA ILE A 32 -13.91 12.30 -2.87
C ILE A 32 -13.02 12.38 -1.62
N THR A 33 -13.58 12.83 -0.50
CA THR A 33 -12.86 12.91 0.77
C THR A 33 -12.43 11.52 1.25
N PHE A 34 -13.33 10.54 1.21
CA PHE A 34 -13.04 9.17 1.60
C PHE A 34 -11.92 8.57 0.76
N ARG A 35 -12.01 8.68 -0.57
CA ARG A 35 -10.95 8.18 -1.47
C ARG A 35 -9.63 8.93 -1.29
N GLY A 36 -9.66 10.22 -1.02
CA GLY A 36 -8.46 11.03 -0.81
C GLY A 36 -7.71 10.69 0.48
N VAL A 37 -8.44 10.49 1.57
CA VAL A 37 -7.89 10.41 2.94
C VAL A 37 -7.78 8.98 3.45
N VAL A 38 -8.82 8.17 3.22
CA VAL A 38 -8.94 6.86 3.91
C VAL A 38 -8.33 5.75 3.09
N ALA A 39 -8.63 5.70 1.79
CA ALA A 39 -8.36 4.50 1.02
C ALA A 39 -8.16 4.76 -0.47
N GLN A 40 -7.23 4.03 -1.06
CA GLN A 40 -6.91 4.13 -2.48
C GLN A 40 -6.77 2.75 -3.10
N ALA A 41 -7.27 2.62 -4.34
CA ALA A 41 -7.08 1.42 -5.15
C ALA A 41 -5.77 1.51 -5.93
N TYR A 42 -5.03 0.39 -5.98
CA TYR A 42 -3.81 0.23 -6.76
C TYR A 42 -3.87 -1.04 -7.58
N GLN A 43 -3.33 -1.00 -8.79
CA GLN A 43 -3.11 -2.18 -9.61
C GLN A 43 -1.65 -2.60 -9.49
N ILE A 44 -1.40 -3.91 -9.47
CA ILE A 44 -0.05 -4.50 -9.45
C ILE A 44 0.42 -4.71 -10.89
N PRO A 45 1.42 -3.93 -11.35
CA PRO A 45 1.93 -4.04 -12.71
C PRO A 45 3.13 -4.98 -12.85
N THR A 46 3.78 -5.38 -11.74
CA THR A 46 5.05 -6.13 -11.76
C THR A 46 5.05 -7.32 -10.82
N GLY A 47 5.87 -8.33 -11.12
CA GLY A 47 6.00 -9.57 -10.34
C GLY A 47 6.93 -9.49 -9.11
N SER A 48 7.37 -8.30 -8.68
CA SER A 48 8.32 -8.18 -7.56
C SER A 48 7.79 -8.63 -6.19
N MET A 49 6.48 -8.82 -6.07
CA MET A 49 5.80 -9.36 -4.89
C MET A 49 5.13 -10.70 -5.19
N GLU A 50 5.60 -11.40 -6.22
CA GLU A 50 5.01 -12.66 -6.70
C GLU A 50 4.89 -13.70 -5.59
N ARG A 51 3.90 -14.57 -5.69
CA ARG A 51 3.24 -15.40 -4.69
C ARG A 51 2.32 -14.64 -3.73
N THR A 52 2.75 -13.51 -3.16
CA THR A 52 1.88 -12.69 -2.31
C THR A 52 0.92 -11.88 -3.17
N LEU A 53 1.46 -11.12 -4.13
CA LEU A 53 0.69 -10.31 -5.07
C LEU A 53 1.08 -10.69 -6.50
N LEU A 54 0.09 -10.88 -7.36
CA LEU A 54 0.28 -11.21 -8.77
C LEU A 54 0.03 -10.00 -9.66
N ILE A 55 0.67 -9.98 -10.83
CA ILE A 55 0.37 -9.01 -11.88
C ILE A 55 -1.12 -9.08 -12.21
N GLY A 56 -1.81 -7.94 -12.21
CA GLY A 56 -3.24 -7.83 -12.42
C GLY A 56 -4.10 -7.94 -11.16
N ASP A 57 -3.49 -8.04 -9.97
CA ASP A 57 -4.19 -7.83 -8.71
C ASP A 57 -4.50 -6.36 -8.52
N TYR A 58 -5.72 -6.06 -8.03
CA TYR A 58 -6.16 -4.74 -7.63
C TYR A 58 -6.32 -4.71 -6.12
N LEU A 59 -5.55 -3.84 -5.48
CA LEU A 59 -5.42 -3.75 -4.03
C LEU A 59 -6.17 -2.56 -3.48
N TYR A 60 -6.60 -2.72 -2.25
CA TYR A 60 -7.06 -1.64 -1.41
C TYR A 60 -6.01 -1.32 -0.35
N ILE A 61 -5.57 -0.06 -0.27
CA ILE A 61 -4.62 0.39 0.73
C ILE A 61 -5.29 1.28 1.77
N ASN A 62 -4.89 1.13 3.02
CA ASN A 62 -5.26 2.04 4.11
C ASN A 62 -4.18 3.12 4.26
N LYS A 63 -4.52 4.35 3.91
CA LYS A 63 -3.63 5.51 4.01
C LYS A 63 -3.55 6.06 5.43
N MET A 64 -4.64 5.96 6.20
CA MET A 64 -4.74 6.54 7.54
C MET A 64 -3.75 5.91 8.52
N LEU A 65 -3.43 4.62 8.37
CA LEU A 65 -2.54 3.92 9.29
C LEU A 65 -1.19 4.63 9.45
N TYR A 66 -0.61 5.14 8.36
CA TYR A 66 0.73 5.73 8.34
C TYR A 66 0.72 7.26 8.10
N GLY A 67 -0.45 7.89 8.32
CA GLY A 67 -0.63 9.31 8.10
C GLY A 67 -0.95 9.64 6.65
N SER A 68 -2.28 9.76 6.37
CA SER A 68 -2.78 10.19 5.06
C SER A 68 -2.22 11.55 4.69
N GLU A 69 -1.94 11.73 3.41
CA GLU A 69 -1.62 13.05 2.86
C GLU A 69 -2.70 13.49 1.87
N ILE A 70 -3.05 14.76 1.93
CA ILE A 70 -3.81 15.46 0.89
C ILE A 70 -2.82 16.34 0.17
N ASP A 71 -2.58 16.05 -1.10
CA ASP A 71 -1.74 16.84 -1.99
C ASP A 71 -2.58 17.26 -3.19
N ILE A 72 -2.99 18.54 -3.20
CA ILE A 72 -3.77 19.14 -4.28
C ILE A 72 -2.83 20.02 -5.08
N GLY A 73 -2.45 19.53 -6.28
CA GLY A 73 -1.60 20.25 -7.21
C GLY A 73 -2.09 20.09 -8.65
N PHE A 74 -1.80 21.06 -9.50
CA PHE A 74 -2.09 21.04 -10.93
C PHE A 74 -0.95 21.70 -11.70
N HIS A 75 -0.53 21.11 -12.84
CA HIS A 75 0.56 21.61 -13.67
C HIS A 75 1.87 21.93 -12.93
N GLY A 76 2.26 21.06 -11.95
CA GLY A 76 3.51 21.24 -11.19
C GLY A 76 3.43 22.25 -10.04
N HIS A 77 2.30 22.93 -9.87
CA HIS A 77 2.05 23.80 -8.72
C HIS A 77 1.27 23.07 -7.64
N ARG A 78 1.83 23.04 -6.41
CA ARG A 78 1.13 22.48 -5.23
C ARG A 78 0.34 23.61 -4.58
N TYR A 79 -1.00 23.49 -4.56
CA TYR A 79 -1.89 24.50 -3.96
C TYR A 79 -2.17 24.23 -2.49
N PHE A 80 -2.22 22.93 -2.11
CA PHE A 80 -2.49 22.54 -0.74
C PHE A 80 -1.80 21.22 -0.43
N TYR A 81 -1.11 21.16 0.70
CA TYR A 81 -0.53 19.94 1.24
C TYR A 81 -0.82 19.85 2.73
N HIS A 82 -1.42 18.75 3.14
CA HIS A 82 -1.63 18.43 4.55
C HIS A 82 -1.38 16.94 4.78
N ARG A 83 -0.58 16.63 5.81
CA ARG A 83 -0.39 15.25 6.27
C ARG A 83 -1.04 15.08 7.62
N PHE A 84 -1.95 14.14 7.73
CA PHE A 84 -2.58 13.75 8.98
C PHE A 84 -1.60 12.95 9.85
N PRO A 85 -1.76 13.00 11.18
CA PRO A 85 -0.96 12.16 12.06
C PRO A 85 -1.20 10.68 11.76
N ALA A 86 -0.13 9.88 11.91
CA ALA A 86 -0.20 8.44 11.75
C ALA A 86 -0.87 7.80 12.98
N PHE A 87 -1.69 6.77 12.76
CA PHE A 87 -2.25 5.97 13.86
C PHE A 87 -1.23 4.97 14.41
N ARG A 88 -0.31 4.51 13.57
CA ARG A 88 0.83 3.66 13.97
C ARG A 88 1.99 3.83 13.00
N HIS A 89 3.17 3.39 13.42
CA HIS A 89 4.33 3.26 12.53
C HIS A 89 4.28 1.95 11.75
N PRO A 90 4.94 1.90 10.57
CA PRO A 90 5.19 0.65 9.86
C PRO A 90 5.96 -0.35 10.72
N GLU A 91 5.63 -1.63 10.58
CA GLU A 91 6.25 -2.73 11.30
C GLU A 91 6.81 -3.78 10.33
N PRO A 92 7.83 -4.57 10.75
CA PRO A 92 8.28 -5.71 9.96
C PRO A 92 7.12 -6.66 9.62
N GLY A 93 7.04 -7.07 8.34
CA GLY A 93 5.93 -7.86 7.81
C GLY A 93 4.88 -7.04 7.05
N ASP A 94 4.74 -5.73 7.30
CA ASP A 94 3.78 -4.89 6.60
C ASP A 94 4.11 -4.76 5.11
N ILE A 95 3.11 -4.97 4.25
CA ILE A 95 3.22 -4.69 2.82
C ILE A 95 2.75 -3.28 2.55
N ILE A 96 3.65 -2.45 2.02
CA ILE A 96 3.52 -1.00 1.99
C ILE A 96 3.62 -0.49 0.56
N VAL A 97 2.70 0.42 0.21
CA VAL A 97 2.79 1.24 -1.00
C VAL A 97 3.46 2.56 -0.64
N PHE A 98 4.46 2.95 -1.43
CA PHE A 98 5.27 4.15 -1.20
C PHE A 98 5.73 4.77 -2.51
N ARG A 99 6.15 6.03 -2.46
CA ARG A 99 6.81 6.70 -3.59
C ARG A 99 8.24 6.15 -3.74
N TYR A 100 8.61 5.81 -4.96
CA TYR A 100 9.97 5.31 -5.24
C TYR A 100 11.00 6.42 -5.00
N PRO A 101 12.02 6.22 -4.14
CA PRO A 101 12.95 7.28 -3.74
C PRO A 101 13.75 7.91 -4.89
N VAL A 102 14.06 7.12 -5.93
CA VAL A 102 14.81 7.61 -7.11
C VAL A 102 13.91 8.35 -8.10
N ASN A 103 12.63 7.96 -8.18
CA ASN A 103 11.64 8.64 -9.01
C ASN A 103 10.29 8.72 -8.26
N PRO A 104 10.02 9.79 -7.48
CA PRO A 104 8.82 9.91 -6.64
C PRO A 104 7.49 10.01 -7.39
N GLN A 105 7.51 10.05 -8.72
CA GLN A 105 6.30 9.97 -9.55
C GLN A 105 5.82 8.53 -9.73
N GLN A 106 6.66 7.54 -9.41
CA GLN A 106 6.33 6.13 -9.46
C GLN A 106 6.03 5.60 -8.06
N ASP A 107 5.00 4.77 -7.98
CA ASP A 107 4.64 4.07 -6.74
C ASP A 107 5.16 2.64 -6.80
N PHE A 108 5.81 2.23 -5.71
CA PHE A 108 6.27 0.87 -5.50
C PHE A 108 5.50 0.22 -4.35
N ILE A 109 5.43 -1.09 -4.38
CA ILE A 109 4.91 -1.90 -3.29
C ILE A 109 5.96 -2.94 -2.90
N LYS A 110 6.29 -3.00 -1.60
CA LYS A 110 7.26 -3.93 -1.04
C LYS A 110 6.86 -4.30 0.38
N ARG A 111 7.50 -5.33 0.91
CA ARG A 111 7.40 -5.71 2.32
C ARG A 111 8.43 -4.95 3.14
N CYS A 112 7.99 -4.39 4.27
CA CYS A 112 8.90 -3.89 5.30
C CYS A 112 9.55 -5.10 6.00
N VAL A 113 10.87 -5.20 5.93
CA VAL A 113 11.60 -6.30 6.58
C VAL A 113 12.35 -5.82 7.82
N ALA A 114 12.65 -4.53 7.92
CA ALA A 114 13.25 -3.94 9.11
C ALA A 114 12.88 -2.46 9.23
N VAL A 115 12.94 -1.95 10.46
CA VAL A 115 12.63 -0.57 10.83
C VAL A 115 13.85 0.14 11.41
N ALA A 116 13.73 1.45 11.66
CA ALA A 116 14.79 2.28 12.20
C ALA A 116 15.51 1.64 13.39
N GLY A 117 16.85 1.71 13.37
CA GLY A 117 17.73 1.18 14.42
C GLY A 117 18.15 -0.28 14.25
N GLN A 118 17.41 -1.09 13.48
CA GLN A 118 17.74 -2.48 13.20
C GLN A 118 18.87 -2.60 12.17
N THR A 119 19.64 -3.67 12.25
CA THR A 119 20.72 -3.97 11.30
C THR A 119 20.25 -5.05 10.34
N VAL A 120 20.35 -4.77 9.04
CA VAL A 120 19.94 -5.69 7.95
C VAL A 120 21.15 -6.23 7.24
N GLU A 121 21.16 -7.52 7.00
CA GLU A 121 22.17 -8.23 6.21
C GLU A 121 21.51 -9.35 5.42
N VAL A 122 21.97 -9.56 4.19
CA VAL A 122 21.62 -10.73 3.38
C VAL A 122 22.90 -11.51 3.11
N ARG A 123 22.90 -12.78 3.47
CA ARG A 123 24.01 -13.73 3.19
C ARG A 123 23.46 -14.93 2.44
N ASP A 124 23.97 -15.13 1.26
CA ASP A 124 23.56 -16.25 0.39
C ASP A 124 22.05 -16.38 0.29
N LYS A 125 21.38 -15.24 -0.05
CA LYS A 125 19.91 -15.08 -0.16
C LYS A 125 19.12 -15.14 1.16
N VAL A 126 19.76 -15.40 2.30
CA VAL A 126 19.11 -15.48 3.60
C VAL A 126 19.13 -14.12 4.28
N LEU A 127 17.97 -13.62 4.69
CA LEU A 127 17.84 -12.38 5.43
C LEU A 127 18.16 -12.56 6.92
N TYR A 128 18.99 -11.65 7.44
CA TYR A 128 19.26 -11.49 8.86
C TYR A 128 18.87 -10.08 9.31
N VAL A 129 18.19 -9.99 10.44
CA VAL A 129 17.89 -8.72 11.12
C VAL A 129 18.43 -8.80 12.53
N ASP A 130 19.28 -7.83 12.90
CA ASP A 130 20.02 -7.81 14.17
C ASP A 130 20.78 -9.13 14.43
N GLY A 131 21.40 -9.67 13.37
CA GLY A 131 22.15 -10.92 13.39
C GLY A 131 21.29 -12.19 13.49
N LYS A 132 19.96 -12.09 13.56
CA LYS A 132 19.05 -13.23 13.64
C LYS A 132 18.49 -13.57 12.26
N ARG A 133 18.61 -14.83 11.86
CA ARG A 133 17.97 -15.34 10.63
C ARG A 133 16.47 -15.14 10.71
N GLN A 134 15.89 -14.58 9.64
CA GLN A 134 14.46 -14.40 9.53
C GLN A 134 13.79 -15.63 8.92
N ASN A 135 12.57 -15.95 9.40
CA ASN A 135 11.72 -16.95 8.78
C ASN A 135 10.79 -16.27 7.77
N GLU A 136 10.99 -16.54 6.49
CA GLU A 136 10.30 -15.83 5.40
C GLU A 136 9.59 -16.78 4.44
N PRO A 137 8.47 -17.40 4.88
CA PRO A 137 7.77 -18.39 4.06
C PRO A 137 7.16 -17.79 2.78
N TYR A 138 7.08 -16.47 2.71
CA TYR A 138 6.58 -15.70 1.56
C TYR A 138 7.68 -15.41 0.52
N ALA A 139 8.96 -15.51 0.90
CA ALA A 139 10.06 -15.18 -0.01
C ALA A 139 10.21 -16.22 -1.11
N VAL A 140 10.44 -15.72 -2.33
CA VAL A 140 10.63 -16.54 -3.54
C VAL A 140 12.02 -16.30 -4.09
N HIS A 141 12.67 -17.39 -4.46
CA HIS A 141 13.95 -17.42 -5.15
C HIS A 141 13.81 -18.24 -6.43
N ASP A 142 13.73 -17.55 -7.57
CA ASP A 142 13.53 -18.18 -8.88
C ASP A 142 14.86 -18.63 -9.52
N ASP A 143 15.97 -18.03 -9.10
CA ASP A 143 17.32 -18.33 -9.57
C ASP A 143 18.09 -19.15 -8.53
N ALA A 144 18.51 -20.35 -8.88
CA ALA A 144 19.30 -21.20 -7.98
C ALA A 144 20.74 -20.69 -7.74
N ARG A 145 21.22 -19.75 -8.58
CA ARG A 145 22.58 -19.19 -8.46
C ARG A 145 22.62 -18.20 -7.30
N VAL A 146 23.74 -18.20 -6.59
CA VAL A 146 24.07 -17.21 -5.58
C VAL A 146 25.20 -16.34 -6.14
N PHE A 147 24.95 -15.04 -6.27
CA PHE A 147 25.94 -14.11 -6.77
C PHE A 147 26.72 -13.46 -5.62
N PRO A 148 28.06 -13.38 -5.74
CA PRO A 148 28.85 -12.63 -4.79
C PRO A 148 28.54 -11.12 -4.88
N ARG A 149 28.83 -10.39 -3.79
CA ARG A 149 28.48 -8.96 -3.65
C ARG A 149 29.14 -8.08 -4.73
N GLU A 150 30.30 -8.48 -5.22
CA GLU A 150 31.07 -7.77 -6.25
C GLU A 150 30.34 -7.76 -7.60
N ILE A 151 29.47 -8.73 -7.85
CA ILE A 151 28.66 -8.82 -9.07
C ILE A 151 27.32 -8.11 -8.86
N THR A 152 26.63 -8.41 -7.75
CA THR A 152 25.35 -7.79 -7.42
C THR A 152 25.04 -7.89 -5.93
N VAL A 153 24.40 -6.86 -5.40
CA VAL A 153 23.93 -6.82 -4.00
C VAL A 153 22.67 -7.67 -3.76
N ARG A 154 22.17 -8.37 -4.79
CA ARG A 154 20.92 -9.13 -4.74
C ARG A 154 20.93 -10.21 -3.66
N ASP A 155 22.00 -11.04 -3.65
CA ASP A 155 22.09 -12.25 -2.85
C ASP A 155 22.98 -12.08 -1.61
N ASN A 156 23.85 -11.07 -1.64
CA ASN A 156 24.77 -10.73 -0.56
C ASN A 156 24.79 -9.20 -0.36
N PHE A 157 24.27 -8.72 0.78
CA PHE A 157 24.10 -7.30 1.06
C PHE A 157 24.37 -6.98 2.53
N GLY A 158 24.87 -5.79 2.80
CA GLY A 158 25.04 -5.26 4.15
C GLY A 158 26.33 -5.78 4.84
N PRO A 159 26.41 -5.81 6.19
CA PRO A 159 25.36 -5.28 7.08
C PRO A 159 25.17 -3.76 6.98
N ILE A 160 23.94 -3.29 7.12
CA ILE A 160 23.59 -1.87 7.19
C ILE A 160 22.63 -1.61 8.34
N LYS A 161 22.86 -0.58 9.15
CA LYS A 161 21.92 -0.12 10.15
C LYS A 161 20.89 0.80 9.51
N VAL A 162 19.61 0.51 9.68
CA VAL A 162 18.51 1.34 9.16
C VAL A 162 18.50 2.68 9.89
N PRO A 163 18.61 3.81 9.17
CA PRO A 163 18.64 5.14 9.78
C PRO A 163 17.33 5.48 10.52
N PRO A 164 17.36 6.49 11.42
CA PRO A 164 16.14 7.03 12.01
C PRO A 164 15.13 7.45 10.95
N HIS A 165 13.85 7.21 11.20
CA HIS A 165 12.73 7.54 10.29
C HIS A 165 12.85 6.89 8.90
N CYS A 166 13.51 5.74 8.81
CA CYS A 166 13.61 4.95 7.59
C CYS A 166 13.15 3.52 7.82
N LEU A 167 12.79 2.87 6.71
CA LEU A 167 12.38 1.47 6.62
C LEU A 167 13.29 0.73 5.65
N PHE A 168 13.48 -0.56 5.84
CA PHE A 168 14.13 -1.40 4.85
C PHE A 168 13.08 -2.27 4.15
N MET A 169 12.94 -2.05 2.85
CA MET A 169 11.89 -2.62 2.03
C MET A 169 12.45 -3.68 1.10
N MET A 170 11.83 -4.86 1.07
CA MET A 170 12.22 -5.93 0.14
C MET A 170 10.99 -6.48 -0.60
N GLY A 171 11.19 -6.88 -1.86
CA GLY A 171 10.17 -7.64 -2.58
C GLY A 171 10.15 -9.08 -2.14
N ASP A 172 8.97 -9.71 -2.16
CA ASP A 172 8.84 -11.13 -1.84
C ASP A 172 9.48 -12.02 -2.92
N ASN A 173 9.43 -11.61 -4.20
CA ASN A 173 10.24 -12.20 -5.27
C ASN A 173 11.67 -11.63 -5.20
N ARG A 174 12.52 -12.23 -4.38
CA ARG A 174 13.85 -11.78 -4.00
C ARG A 174 14.80 -11.59 -5.18
N ASP A 175 14.72 -12.45 -6.17
CA ASP A 175 15.60 -12.43 -7.33
C ASP A 175 15.14 -11.44 -8.40
N ASN A 176 13.86 -11.05 -8.39
CA ASN A 176 13.26 -10.14 -9.38
C ASN A 176 12.69 -8.87 -8.73
N SER A 177 13.37 -8.34 -7.72
CA SER A 177 12.93 -7.13 -7.01
C SER A 177 13.99 -6.04 -7.01
N LEU A 178 13.62 -4.88 -7.53
CA LEU A 178 14.35 -3.64 -7.30
C LEU A 178 13.85 -3.04 -5.98
N ASP A 179 14.65 -3.18 -4.90
CA ASP A 179 14.26 -2.83 -3.54
C ASP A 179 15.42 -2.16 -2.75
N SER A 180 15.29 -2.07 -1.43
CA SER A 180 16.24 -1.36 -0.58
C SER A 180 17.69 -1.89 -0.66
N ARG A 181 17.90 -3.10 -1.15
CA ARG A 181 19.25 -3.60 -1.44
C ARG A 181 19.96 -2.78 -2.52
N PHE A 182 19.19 -2.16 -3.43
CA PHE A 182 19.70 -1.41 -4.58
C PHE A 182 19.67 0.10 -4.37
N TRP A 183 18.58 0.63 -3.79
CA TRP A 183 18.38 2.08 -3.64
C TRP A 183 18.44 2.58 -2.19
N GLY A 184 18.70 1.68 -1.21
CA GLY A 184 18.89 2.03 0.19
C GLY A 184 17.60 2.06 1.01
N PRO A 185 17.67 2.52 2.28
CA PRO A 185 16.52 2.64 3.18
C PRO A 185 15.49 3.65 2.66
N LEU A 186 14.19 3.33 2.84
CA LEU A 186 13.06 4.17 2.47
C LEU A 186 12.75 5.17 3.59
N PRO A 187 12.74 6.49 3.34
CA PRO A 187 12.22 7.47 4.30
C PRO A 187 10.73 7.26 4.56
N GLU A 188 10.31 7.27 5.83
CA GLU A 188 8.90 7.05 6.23
C GLU A 188 7.94 8.08 5.63
N ASN A 189 8.41 9.30 5.33
CA ASN A 189 7.58 10.33 4.70
C ASN A 189 7.20 10.01 3.24
N MET A 190 7.82 9.00 2.62
CA MET A 190 7.45 8.53 1.28
C MET A 190 6.38 7.43 1.30
N VAL A 191 6.02 6.95 2.49
CA VAL A 191 4.99 5.92 2.66
C VAL A 191 3.61 6.50 2.34
N LYS A 192 2.83 5.76 1.53
CA LYS A 192 1.45 6.12 1.16
C LYS A 192 0.39 5.36 1.96
N GLY A 193 0.64 4.10 2.28
CA GLY A 193 -0.30 3.29 3.08
C GLY A 193 0.03 1.80 3.08
N LYS A 194 -0.71 1.07 3.90
CA LYS A 194 -0.61 -0.39 4.03
C LYS A 194 -1.56 -1.08 3.07
N ALA A 195 -1.08 -2.09 2.35
CA ALA A 195 -1.92 -2.99 1.57
C ALA A 195 -2.77 -3.85 2.52
N MET A 196 -4.08 -3.88 2.30
CA MET A 196 -5.04 -4.54 3.20
C MET A 196 -5.59 -5.82 2.61
N PHE A 197 -6.13 -5.72 1.41
CA PHE A 197 -6.71 -6.87 0.70
C PHE A 197 -6.76 -6.63 -0.80
N THR A 198 -6.81 -7.73 -1.56
CA THR A 198 -7.08 -7.73 -3.00
C THR A 198 -8.59 -7.74 -3.20
N TYR A 199 -9.16 -6.71 -3.86
CA TYR A 199 -10.59 -6.65 -4.11
C TYR A 199 -10.99 -7.20 -5.48
N PHE A 200 -10.06 -7.21 -6.45
CA PHE A 200 -10.24 -7.76 -7.78
C PHE A 200 -8.92 -8.30 -8.30
N SER A 201 -8.95 -9.35 -9.12
CA SER A 201 -7.77 -9.93 -9.75
C SER A 201 -8.09 -10.39 -11.16
N TRP A 202 -7.30 -9.91 -12.12
CA TRP A 202 -7.37 -10.26 -13.53
C TRP A 202 -6.08 -10.92 -13.98
N ASP A 203 -6.18 -12.07 -14.65
CA ASP A 203 -5.02 -12.70 -15.28
C ASP A 203 -4.80 -12.13 -16.68
N PRO A 204 -3.74 -11.36 -16.92
CA PRO A 204 -3.47 -10.81 -18.25
C PRO A 204 -2.99 -11.88 -19.25
N GLY A 205 -2.43 -13.01 -18.78
CA GLY A 205 -1.99 -14.10 -19.63
C GLY A 205 -3.13 -14.99 -20.10
N GLU A 206 -3.99 -15.39 -19.17
CA GLU A 206 -5.15 -16.25 -19.43
C GLU A 206 -6.42 -15.47 -19.82
N HIS A 207 -6.37 -14.13 -19.77
CA HIS A 207 -7.51 -13.23 -20.02
C HIS A 207 -8.77 -13.57 -19.21
N MET A 208 -8.60 -13.91 -17.93
CA MET A 208 -9.71 -14.31 -17.05
C MET A 208 -9.61 -13.74 -15.64
N VAL A 209 -10.75 -13.71 -14.94
CA VAL A 209 -10.83 -13.25 -13.55
C VAL A 209 -10.36 -14.38 -12.63
N ARG A 210 -9.47 -14.05 -11.69
CA ARG A 210 -9.02 -14.96 -10.63
C ARG A 210 -9.92 -14.81 -9.40
N PHE A 211 -11.08 -15.45 -9.39
CA PHE A 211 -12.08 -15.36 -8.31
C PHE A 211 -11.53 -15.77 -6.94
N ASN A 212 -10.61 -16.75 -6.89
CA ASN A 212 -9.99 -17.24 -5.65
C ASN A 212 -9.05 -16.23 -4.99
N ARG A 213 -8.74 -15.12 -5.65
CA ARG A 213 -7.91 -14.02 -5.10
C ARG A 213 -8.73 -12.82 -4.68
N MET A 214 -10.03 -12.80 -4.99
CA MET A 214 -10.89 -11.67 -4.61
C MET A 214 -11.18 -11.67 -3.10
N PHE A 215 -11.16 -10.47 -2.51
CA PHE A 215 -11.35 -10.22 -1.07
C PHE A 215 -10.37 -10.96 -0.16
N ARG A 216 -9.21 -11.32 -0.70
CA ARG A 216 -8.14 -11.98 0.06
C ARG A 216 -7.35 -10.94 0.84
N GLY A 217 -7.24 -11.13 2.17
CA GLY A 217 -6.36 -10.34 3.04
C GLY A 217 -4.89 -10.49 2.64
N ILE A 218 -4.11 -9.42 2.78
CA ILE A 218 -2.69 -9.37 2.46
C ILE A 218 -1.91 -9.32 3.78
N SER A 219 -1.02 -10.30 3.99
CA SER A 219 -0.17 -10.44 5.18
C SER A 219 1.25 -10.87 4.82
#